data_4b20628da0493c1a5a0f1750f03e3dc8
#
_entry.id   4b20628da0493c1a5a0f1750f03e3dc8
#
_cell.length_a   1.000
_cell.length_b   1.000
_cell.length_c   1.000
_cell.angle_alpha   90.00
_cell.angle_beta   90.00
_cell.angle_gamma   90.00
#
_symmetry.space_group_name_H-M   'P 1'
#
loop_
_entity.id
_entity.type
_entity.pdbx_description
1 polymer ?
#
loop_
_entity_poly.entity_id
_entity_poly.type
_entity_poly.pdbx_seq_one_letter_code
_entity_poly.pdbx_strand_id
1 'polypeptide(L)'
;MTEAMNRVAIRPLSRILPARLRGDDPDKIEKENLKIRHEQLRDGERVRSNIRLLLIIVMFACIYTAIGARLAMLASSQPAEPVAQSNNSLIFARRADIVDRRGRILATNLETYALYVETRHLVDPRNTANKLADLFDDLNANDLYSQFTSKRKFLWIKKKLSPEQMQAVHDIGEPGLRFGPRETRLYPNGALASHILGGASFGKEGVKSAEIVGVAGIEKTFDSQLRDPSYSRKPLKLTIDLSIQAAVEHVLEGGMRLLNAKGAAAILMEVDTGRVISLASLPDFDPNHRPGLPVRGSADDSPLFNKAIQGVYELGSTFKIFTVAQALELELVDPKTKINTKGPIRIGGHKINDYRNNGPELPVWQVITESSNLGTARIAKMIGPEKQREFLSSLGFTKPTSIEMIEASGGKPLLPKRWNELETMTISYGHGLSATPLHLATGYATLANGGRLVKPTLLEEEKLGLGQQIISKEVAKNSLAMLRGVVTEGTASLADVNGYFVAGKTGTADKPSAQGGYDKEKNITSFASIFPIHEPKYVLVVTLDEAQDTSGPEPKRTAGWTAVPVSAEIIARVAPLLGLRPKFDNKSSVGVTLSNWQE
;
A
#
# COMPACT_ATOMS: atom_id res chain seq x y z
N MET A 1 58.85 62.11 -9.42
CA MET A 1 58.88 63.03 -8.26
C MET A 1 60.24 62.90 -7.63
N THR A 2 61.06 63.92 -7.80
CA THR A 2 62.49 64.05 -7.39
C THR A 2 62.54 64.08 -5.85
N GLU A 3 63.15 63.10 -5.24
CA GLU A 3 63.54 63.13 -3.85
C GLU A 3 64.49 64.31 -3.59
N ALA A 4 64.01 65.26 -2.83
CA ALA A 4 64.84 66.30 -2.26
C ALA A 4 65.85 65.64 -1.33
N MET A 5 67.12 65.50 -1.81
CA MET A 5 68.25 65.15 -0.95
C MET A 5 68.35 66.17 0.15
N ASN A 6 67.91 65.78 1.36
CA ASN A 6 68.16 66.56 2.58
C ASN A 6 69.68 66.71 2.74
N ARG A 7 70.26 67.86 2.29
CA ARG A 7 71.63 68.20 2.52
C ARG A 7 71.84 68.52 3.98
N VAL A 8 72.27 67.51 4.72
CA VAL A 8 72.70 67.66 6.09
C VAL A 8 73.90 68.59 6.02
N ALA A 9 73.76 69.73 6.68
CA ALA A 9 74.85 70.73 6.70
C ALA A 9 76.11 70.04 7.23
N ILE A 10 77.16 70.15 6.41
CA ILE A 10 78.48 69.66 6.73
C ILE A 10 78.95 70.49 7.90
N ARG A 11 79.13 69.90 9.09
CA ARG A 11 79.82 70.51 10.23
C ARG A 11 81.30 70.08 10.32
N PRO A 12 82.12 70.28 9.31
CA PRO A 12 83.54 69.88 9.37
C PRO A 12 84.40 71.00 9.81
N LEU A 13 84.00 72.25 9.60
CA LEU A 13 84.80 73.42 9.91
C LEU A 13 85.14 73.63 11.36
N SER A 14 84.31 73.21 12.28
CA SER A 14 84.50 73.34 13.70
C SER A 14 85.61 72.44 14.28
N ARG A 15 85.96 71.32 13.63
CA ARG A 15 87.11 70.45 14.01
C ARG A 15 88.35 70.72 13.13
N ILE A 16 88.23 71.10 11.87
CA ILE A 16 89.28 71.33 10.96
C ILE A 16 90.02 72.65 11.27
N LEU A 17 89.36 73.74 11.59
CA LEU A 17 89.98 75.01 11.94
C LEU A 17 90.85 74.92 13.24
N PRO A 18 90.38 74.33 14.39
CA PRO A 18 91.22 74.14 15.51
C PRO A 18 92.41 73.20 15.29
N ALA A 19 92.29 72.19 14.45
CA ALA A 19 93.31 71.21 14.09
C ALA A 19 94.42 71.91 13.26
N ARG A 20 94.05 72.72 12.29
CA ARG A 20 95.03 73.57 11.52
C ARG A 20 95.80 74.50 12.38
N LEU A 21 95.19 75.07 13.40
CA LEU A 21 95.87 75.96 14.38
C LEU A 21 96.86 75.23 15.33
N ARG A 22 96.69 73.89 15.47
CA ARG A 22 97.56 73.01 16.30
C ARG A 22 98.61 72.26 15.48
N GLY A 23 98.59 72.40 14.11
CA GLY A 23 99.53 71.72 13.23
C GLY A 23 99.15 70.27 12.94
N ASP A 24 97.91 69.87 13.21
CA ASP A 24 97.39 68.52 12.87
C ASP A 24 97.07 68.45 11.36
N ASP A 25 97.27 67.24 10.79
CA ASP A 25 96.96 66.95 9.39
C ASP A 25 95.45 66.98 9.09
N PRO A 26 94.97 67.98 8.26
CA PRO A 26 93.55 68.13 7.97
C PRO A 26 92.92 66.90 7.27
N ASP A 27 93.71 66.21 6.45
CA ASP A 27 93.23 65.07 5.64
C ASP A 27 92.87 63.84 6.54
N LYS A 28 93.54 63.70 7.67
CA LYS A 28 93.17 62.65 8.68
C LYS A 28 91.81 62.90 9.33
N ILE A 29 91.56 64.18 9.66
CA ILE A 29 90.28 64.53 10.28
C ILE A 29 89.12 64.44 9.28
N GLU A 30 89.37 64.75 8.00
CA GLU A 30 88.37 64.59 6.95
C GLU A 30 88.04 63.12 6.72
N LYS A 31 89.03 62.23 6.71
CA LYS A 31 88.80 60.77 6.60
C LYS A 31 88.04 60.22 7.83
N GLU A 32 88.33 60.74 9.00
CA GLU A 32 87.61 60.32 10.23
C GLU A 32 86.16 60.80 10.26
N ASN A 33 85.91 62.04 9.80
CA ASN A 33 84.57 62.57 9.64
C ASN A 33 83.77 61.82 8.58
N LEU A 34 84.36 61.41 7.50
CA LEU A 34 83.76 60.61 6.46
C LEU A 34 83.40 59.21 7.00
N LYS A 35 84.27 58.60 7.80
CA LYS A 35 84.02 57.30 8.46
C LYS A 35 82.87 57.38 9.42
N ILE A 36 82.83 58.37 10.30
CA ILE A 36 81.72 58.60 11.24
C ILE A 36 80.39 58.83 10.49
N ARG A 37 80.42 59.56 9.39
CA ARG A 37 79.22 59.80 8.57
C ARG A 37 78.70 58.50 7.90
N HIS A 38 79.61 57.64 7.41
CA HIS A 38 79.27 56.35 6.84
C HIS A 38 78.69 55.42 7.90
N GLU A 39 79.21 55.41 9.14
CA GLU A 39 78.70 54.64 10.25
C GLU A 39 77.31 55.14 10.68
N GLN A 40 77.07 56.46 10.78
CA GLN A 40 75.74 57.01 11.09
C GLN A 40 74.67 56.69 10.02
N LEU A 41 75.06 56.72 8.74
CA LEU A 41 74.13 56.33 7.64
C LEU A 41 73.77 54.84 7.74
N ARG A 42 74.77 54.00 7.95
CA ARG A 42 74.54 52.54 8.13
C ARG A 42 73.65 52.19 9.35
N ASP A 43 73.87 52.92 10.46
CA ASP A 43 73.02 52.70 11.65
C ASP A 43 71.63 53.24 11.45
N GLY A 44 71.44 54.34 10.73
CA GLY A 44 70.10 54.82 10.34
C GLY A 44 69.35 53.84 9.43
N GLU A 45 70.06 53.22 8.46
CA GLU A 45 69.45 52.17 7.62
C GLU A 45 69.13 50.90 8.39
N ARG A 46 70.00 50.47 9.32
CA ARG A 46 69.73 49.34 10.23
C ARG A 46 68.53 49.59 11.07
N VAL A 47 68.38 50.77 11.67
CA VAL A 47 67.19 51.08 12.49
C VAL A 47 65.93 51.09 11.64
N ARG A 48 65.90 51.63 10.46
CA ARG A 48 64.75 51.57 9.53
C ARG A 48 64.43 50.15 9.09
N SER A 49 65.46 49.33 8.80
CA SER A 49 65.29 47.92 8.45
C SER A 49 64.68 47.12 9.65
N ASN A 50 65.20 47.35 10.86
CA ASN A 50 64.70 46.69 12.05
C ASN A 50 63.25 47.08 12.39
N ILE A 51 62.87 48.37 12.19
CA ILE A 51 61.49 48.83 12.35
C ILE A 51 60.55 48.15 11.34
N ARG A 52 60.97 48.04 10.06
CA ARG A 52 60.18 47.32 9.05
C ARG A 52 60.03 45.86 9.38
N LEU A 53 61.07 45.19 9.86
CA LEU A 53 61.06 43.81 10.30
C LEU A 53 60.15 43.60 11.50
N LEU A 54 60.21 44.52 12.45
CA LEU A 54 59.31 44.51 13.62
C LEU A 54 57.84 44.67 13.23
N LEU A 55 57.55 45.58 12.30
CA LEU A 55 56.18 45.75 11.77
C LEU A 55 55.64 44.50 11.09
N ILE A 56 56.48 43.80 10.32
CA ILE A 56 56.13 42.55 9.66
C ILE A 56 55.88 41.47 10.71
N ILE A 57 56.74 41.33 11.74
CA ILE A 57 56.58 40.37 12.83
C ILE A 57 55.26 40.63 13.60
N VAL A 58 54.97 41.89 13.91
CA VAL A 58 53.72 42.27 14.61
C VAL A 58 52.51 41.95 13.73
N MET A 59 52.57 42.22 12.45
CA MET A 59 51.50 41.89 11.49
C MET A 59 51.22 40.38 11.47
N PHE A 60 52.27 39.58 11.32
CA PHE A 60 52.11 38.09 11.35
C PHE A 60 51.61 37.63 12.71
N ALA A 61 52.12 38.16 13.84
CA ALA A 61 51.63 37.81 15.18
C ALA A 61 50.14 38.12 15.32
N CYS A 62 49.66 39.24 14.83
CA CYS A 62 48.24 39.59 14.84
C CYS A 62 47.40 38.61 13.99
N ILE A 63 47.88 38.25 12.79
CA ILE A 63 47.20 37.29 11.90
C ILE A 63 47.12 35.91 12.56
N TYR A 64 48.25 35.40 13.09
CA TYR A 64 48.26 34.10 13.76
C TYR A 64 47.43 34.08 15.06
N THR A 65 47.42 35.19 15.78
CA THR A 65 46.55 35.32 16.98
C THR A 65 45.07 35.31 16.59
N ALA A 66 44.69 36.00 15.50
CA ALA A 66 43.32 35.99 15.00
C ALA A 66 42.91 34.61 14.47
N ILE A 67 43.79 33.90 13.77
CA ILE A 67 43.56 32.51 13.33
C ILE A 67 43.44 31.58 14.52
N GLY A 68 44.35 31.68 15.48
CA GLY A 68 44.32 30.86 16.72
C GLY A 68 43.07 31.09 17.56
N ALA A 69 42.66 32.35 17.72
CA ALA A 69 41.40 32.68 18.39
C ALA A 69 40.18 32.11 17.66
N ARG A 70 40.19 32.17 16.31
CA ARG A 70 39.12 31.59 15.47
C ARG A 70 39.07 30.07 15.58
N LEU A 71 40.23 29.40 15.58
CA LEU A 71 40.33 27.97 15.75
C LEU A 71 39.90 27.53 17.17
N ALA A 72 40.29 28.28 18.19
CA ALA A 72 39.87 28.04 19.57
C ALA A 72 38.35 28.22 19.74
N MET A 73 37.77 29.24 19.11
CA MET A 73 36.30 29.40 19.07
C MET A 73 35.60 28.23 18.35
N LEU A 74 36.16 27.77 17.26
CA LEU A 74 35.62 26.63 16.54
C LEU A 74 35.78 25.31 17.31
N ALA A 75 36.90 25.14 18.03
CA ALA A 75 37.15 23.94 18.84
C ALA A 75 36.34 23.92 20.14
N SER A 76 36.01 25.07 20.71
CA SER A 76 35.18 25.22 21.90
C SER A 76 33.67 25.30 21.58
N SER A 77 33.29 25.56 20.35
CA SER A 77 31.91 25.37 19.91
C SER A 77 31.65 23.86 19.88
N GLN A 78 30.89 23.33 20.85
CA GLN A 78 30.22 22.05 20.65
C GLN A 78 29.52 22.15 19.30
N PRO A 79 29.62 21.11 18.41
CA PRO A 79 28.77 21.07 17.25
C PRO A 79 27.36 21.21 17.81
N ALA A 80 26.71 22.32 17.59
CA ALA A 80 25.30 22.45 17.79
C ALA A 80 24.74 21.32 16.91
N GLU A 81 24.27 20.22 17.54
CA GLU A 81 23.26 19.41 16.85
C GLU A 81 22.32 20.44 16.28
N PRO A 82 21.98 20.35 14.99
CA PRO A 82 21.01 21.26 14.42
C PRO A 82 19.76 21.08 15.27
N VAL A 83 19.63 21.90 16.31
CA VAL A 83 18.35 22.14 16.96
C VAL A 83 17.50 22.60 15.81
N ALA A 84 16.51 21.79 15.46
CA ALA A 84 15.54 22.11 14.46
C ALA A 84 14.97 23.49 14.83
N GLN A 85 15.62 24.52 14.31
CA GLN A 85 15.04 25.85 14.32
C GLN A 85 13.79 25.70 13.47
N SER A 86 12.64 25.89 14.09
CA SER A 86 11.31 25.93 13.50
C SER A 86 11.17 27.11 12.54
N ASN A 87 12.02 27.15 11.55
CA ASN A 87 11.87 27.98 10.39
C ASN A 87 11.55 27.06 9.23
N ASN A 88 10.25 26.78 9.04
CA ASN A 88 9.55 26.38 7.78
C ASN A 88 10.35 25.61 6.69
N SER A 89 11.50 25.03 6.98
CA SER A 89 12.05 23.93 6.21
C SER A 89 11.38 22.67 6.75
N LEU A 90 10.33 22.24 6.08
CA LEU A 90 9.75 20.93 6.25
C LEU A 90 10.91 19.92 6.15
N ILE A 91 11.38 19.44 7.30
CA ILE A 91 12.22 18.25 7.34
C ILE A 91 11.27 17.14 6.92
N PHE A 92 11.30 16.78 5.64
CA PHE A 92 10.59 15.63 5.15
C PHE A 92 11.25 14.41 5.77
N ALA A 93 10.66 13.91 6.85
CA ALA A 93 11.08 12.64 7.40
C ALA A 93 10.89 11.56 6.33
N ARG A 94 11.83 10.64 6.29
CA ARG A 94 11.72 9.46 5.44
C ARG A 94 10.40 8.74 5.77
N ARG A 95 9.58 8.50 4.73
CA ARG A 95 8.33 7.76 4.88
C ARG A 95 8.59 6.37 5.43
N ALA A 96 7.85 5.92 6.46
CA ALA A 96 8.05 4.62 7.07
C ALA A 96 7.83 3.47 6.06
N ASP A 97 8.57 2.38 6.23
CA ASP A 97 8.39 1.18 5.45
C ASP A 97 7.07 0.49 5.79
N ILE A 98 6.48 -0.23 4.83
CA ILE A 98 5.36 -1.13 5.04
C ILE A 98 5.88 -2.55 4.88
N VAL A 99 5.60 -3.41 5.86
CA VAL A 99 6.07 -4.79 5.87
C VAL A 99 4.91 -5.77 6.09
N ASP A 100 5.09 -7.00 5.63
CA ASP A 100 4.16 -8.09 5.89
C ASP A 100 4.27 -8.61 7.34
N ARG A 101 3.44 -9.60 7.69
CA ARG A 101 3.43 -10.21 9.04
C ARG A 101 4.77 -10.85 9.45
N ARG A 102 5.63 -11.19 8.50
CA ARG A 102 6.97 -11.77 8.72
C ARG A 102 8.09 -10.73 8.65
N GLY A 103 7.77 -9.45 8.44
CA GLY A 103 8.74 -8.36 8.31
C GLY A 103 9.35 -8.22 6.92
N ARG A 104 8.81 -8.86 5.89
CA ARG A 104 9.26 -8.70 4.50
C ARG A 104 8.73 -7.40 3.92
N ILE A 105 9.55 -6.69 3.17
CA ILE A 105 9.23 -5.37 2.64
C ILE A 105 8.13 -5.46 1.57
N LEU A 106 7.06 -4.71 1.78
CA LEU A 106 5.98 -4.48 0.83
C LEU A 106 6.11 -3.12 0.12
N ALA A 107 6.52 -2.09 0.87
CA ALA A 107 6.83 -0.78 0.33
C ALA A 107 7.96 -0.13 1.12
N THR A 108 8.93 0.47 0.43
CA THR A 108 10.08 1.15 1.02
C THR A 108 10.42 2.41 0.24
N ASN A 109 11.38 3.20 0.71
CA ASN A 109 11.88 4.35 -0.02
C ASN A 109 13.24 4.04 -0.64
N LEU A 110 13.40 4.47 -1.88
CA LEU A 110 14.67 4.44 -2.59
C LEU A 110 15.17 5.87 -2.76
N GLU A 111 16.42 6.10 -2.35
CA GLU A 111 17.11 7.35 -2.65
C GLU A 111 17.50 7.37 -4.12
N THR A 112 17.08 8.41 -4.82
CA THR A 112 17.35 8.62 -6.25
C THR A 112 17.72 10.07 -6.50
N TYR A 113 18.01 10.39 -7.76
CA TYR A 113 18.23 11.76 -8.20
C TYR A 113 17.20 12.13 -9.25
N ALA A 114 16.78 13.40 -9.22
CA ALA A 114 16.01 13.98 -10.31
C ALA A 114 16.93 14.84 -11.17
N LEU A 115 16.72 14.81 -12.49
CA LEU A 115 17.35 15.69 -13.44
C LEU A 115 16.50 16.94 -13.64
N TYR A 116 17.10 18.11 -13.47
CA TYR A 116 16.49 19.37 -13.83
C TYR A 116 17.47 20.24 -14.64
N VAL A 117 16.93 21.21 -15.33
CA VAL A 117 17.68 22.16 -16.15
C VAL A 117 17.49 23.57 -15.61
N GLU A 118 18.59 24.28 -15.45
CA GLU A 118 18.63 25.74 -15.33
C GLU A 118 18.93 26.35 -16.69
N THR A 119 17.91 26.77 -17.44
CA THR A 119 18.00 27.14 -18.85
C THR A 119 18.98 28.27 -19.13
N ARG A 120 19.18 29.16 -18.16
CA ARG A 120 20.17 30.26 -18.28
C ARG A 120 21.64 29.81 -18.25
N HIS A 121 21.90 28.57 -17.80
CA HIS A 121 23.24 28.01 -17.74
C HIS A 121 23.50 26.99 -18.85
N LEU A 122 22.56 26.79 -19.77
CA LEU A 122 22.76 25.97 -20.95
C LEU A 122 23.70 26.67 -21.92
N VAL A 123 24.75 25.97 -22.34
CA VAL A 123 25.71 26.42 -23.32
C VAL A 123 25.22 26.09 -24.74
N ASP A 124 24.77 24.85 -24.96
CA ASP A 124 24.23 24.42 -26.25
C ASP A 124 22.88 23.70 -26.06
N PRO A 125 21.74 24.45 -26.04
CA PRO A 125 20.43 23.89 -25.83
C PRO A 125 20.00 22.83 -26.87
N ARG A 126 20.46 22.98 -28.13
CA ARG A 126 20.08 22.09 -29.22
C ARG A 126 20.76 20.71 -29.09
N ASN A 127 22.08 20.73 -28.90
CA ASN A 127 22.87 19.53 -28.72
C ASN A 127 22.46 18.79 -27.43
N THR A 128 22.22 19.54 -26.37
CA THR A 128 21.72 18.98 -25.08
C THR A 128 20.37 18.28 -25.25
N ALA A 129 19.43 18.89 -25.97
CA ALA A 129 18.12 18.28 -26.24
C ALA A 129 18.26 16.98 -27.04
N ASN A 130 19.14 16.95 -28.06
CA ASN A 130 19.39 15.76 -28.85
C ASN A 130 19.99 14.63 -27.99
N LYS A 131 21.09 14.93 -27.26
CA LYS A 131 21.75 13.94 -26.38
C LYS A 131 20.83 13.37 -25.29
N LEU A 132 19.93 14.20 -24.72
CA LEU A 132 18.94 13.72 -23.75
C LEU A 132 17.86 12.85 -24.40
N ALA A 133 17.44 13.16 -25.62
CA ALA A 133 16.51 12.32 -26.37
C ALA A 133 17.12 10.98 -26.81
N ASP A 134 18.43 10.97 -27.13
CA ASP A 134 19.17 9.74 -27.42
C ASP A 134 19.35 8.85 -26.18
N LEU A 135 19.43 9.45 -24.99
CA LEU A 135 19.59 8.75 -23.71
C LEU A 135 18.26 8.22 -23.14
N PHE A 136 17.15 8.90 -23.45
CA PHE A 136 15.84 8.60 -22.88
C PHE A 136 14.79 8.50 -23.99
N ASP A 137 14.31 7.30 -24.29
CA ASP A 137 13.33 7.01 -25.35
C ASP A 137 11.99 7.76 -25.23
N ASP A 138 11.62 8.17 -24.01
CA ASP A 138 10.40 8.90 -23.73
C ASP A 138 10.53 10.43 -23.87
N LEU A 139 11.70 10.94 -24.24
CA LEU A 139 11.94 12.37 -24.45
C LEU A 139 12.05 12.71 -25.96
N ASN A 140 11.44 13.84 -26.35
CA ASN A 140 11.52 14.35 -27.72
C ASN A 140 12.47 15.55 -27.78
N ALA A 141 13.46 15.48 -28.68
CA ALA A 141 14.48 16.52 -28.81
C ALA A 141 13.91 17.89 -29.19
N ASN A 142 12.87 17.94 -30.04
CA ASN A 142 12.26 19.20 -30.47
C ASN A 142 11.46 19.85 -29.32
N ASP A 143 10.74 19.04 -28.55
CA ASP A 143 9.97 19.51 -27.40
C ASP A 143 10.91 20.04 -26.30
N LEU A 144 12.00 19.31 -26.02
CA LEU A 144 13.03 19.74 -25.07
C LEU A 144 13.67 21.06 -25.53
N TYR A 145 14.06 21.16 -26.80
CA TYR A 145 14.66 22.39 -27.34
C TYR A 145 13.72 23.59 -27.22
N SER A 146 12.44 23.40 -27.54
CA SER A 146 11.43 24.45 -27.40
C SER A 146 11.26 24.92 -25.94
N GLN A 147 11.34 23.98 -25.00
CA GLN A 147 11.26 24.26 -23.57
C GLN A 147 12.55 24.97 -23.08
N PHE A 148 13.73 24.56 -23.53
CA PHE A 148 15.03 25.15 -23.15
C PHE A 148 15.18 26.58 -23.62
N THR A 149 14.59 26.90 -24.76
CA THR A 149 14.62 28.27 -25.34
C THR A 149 13.44 29.13 -24.87
N SER A 150 12.56 28.60 -24.05
CA SER A 150 11.43 29.33 -23.49
C SER A 150 11.84 30.31 -22.38
N LYS A 151 10.91 31.17 -21.92
CA LYS A 151 11.14 32.10 -20.78
C LYS A 151 11.29 31.38 -19.41
N ARG A 152 11.12 30.07 -19.36
CA ARG A 152 11.23 29.30 -18.12
C ARG A 152 12.71 29.17 -17.71
N LYS A 153 13.02 29.54 -16.49
CA LYS A 153 14.38 29.48 -15.94
C LYS A 153 14.74 28.11 -15.33
N PHE A 154 13.74 27.28 -15.06
CA PHE A 154 13.85 25.99 -14.39
C PHE A 154 12.86 25.00 -15.02
N LEU A 155 13.34 23.78 -15.30
CA LEU A 155 12.54 22.70 -15.88
C LEU A 155 12.96 21.36 -15.28
N TRP A 156 11.99 20.56 -14.85
CA TRP A 156 12.21 19.14 -14.55
C TRP A 156 12.29 18.35 -15.86
N ILE A 157 13.33 17.53 -16.02
CA ILE A 157 13.49 16.64 -17.18
C ILE A 157 13.09 15.22 -16.80
N LYS A 158 13.71 14.69 -15.72
CA LYS A 158 13.40 13.37 -15.17
C LYS A 158 13.28 13.43 -13.66
N LYS A 159 12.26 12.81 -13.11
CA LYS A 159 12.04 12.79 -11.66
C LYS A 159 12.75 11.64 -10.95
N LYS A 160 13.18 10.63 -11.71
CA LYS A 160 13.92 9.46 -11.24
C LYS A 160 15.02 9.13 -12.22
N LEU A 161 16.23 8.95 -11.74
CA LEU A 161 17.37 8.47 -12.49
C LEU A 161 17.98 7.26 -11.80
N SER A 162 18.38 6.26 -12.60
CA SER A 162 19.30 5.24 -12.11
C SER A 162 20.72 5.84 -11.97
N PRO A 163 21.61 5.22 -11.19
CA PRO A 163 23.02 5.65 -11.11
C PRO A 163 23.69 5.71 -12.49
N GLU A 164 23.41 4.74 -13.37
CA GLU A 164 23.95 4.68 -14.74
C GLU A 164 23.43 5.84 -15.59
N GLN A 165 22.10 6.13 -15.49
CA GLN A 165 21.51 7.27 -16.19
C GLN A 165 22.04 8.60 -15.68
N MET A 166 22.27 8.73 -14.37
CA MET A 166 22.87 9.92 -13.78
C MET A 166 24.29 10.14 -14.33
N GLN A 167 25.10 9.08 -14.39
CA GLN A 167 26.45 9.14 -14.95
C GLN A 167 26.41 9.51 -16.45
N ALA A 168 25.54 8.88 -17.23
CA ALA A 168 25.40 9.17 -18.66
C ALA A 168 24.98 10.64 -18.92
N VAL A 169 24.09 11.19 -18.10
CA VAL A 169 23.74 12.62 -18.17
C VAL A 169 24.91 13.51 -17.75
N HIS A 170 25.67 13.12 -16.71
CA HIS A 170 26.86 13.86 -16.29
C HIS A 170 27.90 13.91 -17.40
N ASP A 171 28.08 12.83 -18.16
CA ASP A 171 29.03 12.72 -19.27
C ASP A 171 28.67 13.61 -20.49
N ILE A 172 27.41 14.12 -20.56
CA ILE A 172 27.01 15.14 -21.54
C ILE A 172 27.87 16.41 -21.36
N GLY A 173 28.26 16.70 -20.11
CA GLY A 173 29.14 17.83 -19.78
C GLY A 173 28.47 19.21 -19.86
N GLU A 174 27.13 19.28 -19.81
CA GLU A 174 26.35 20.51 -19.93
C GLU A 174 26.10 21.14 -18.54
N PRO A 175 26.65 22.37 -18.28
CA PRO A 175 26.56 23.02 -16.96
C PRO A 175 25.13 23.34 -16.50
N GLY A 176 24.21 23.48 -17.45
CA GLY A 176 22.79 23.73 -17.17
C GLY A 176 22.03 22.51 -16.65
N LEU A 177 22.57 21.29 -16.83
CA LEU A 177 21.99 20.05 -16.32
C LEU A 177 22.41 19.86 -14.86
N ARG A 178 21.44 19.69 -13.98
CA ARG A 178 21.68 19.57 -12.55
C ARG A 178 20.89 18.43 -11.93
N PHE A 179 21.42 17.90 -10.83
CA PHE A 179 20.82 16.81 -10.09
C PHE A 179 20.32 17.30 -8.73
N GLY A 180 19.11 16.86 -8.37
CA GLY A 180 18.53 17.07 -7.05
C GLY A 180 18.29 15.74 -6.36
N PRO A 181 18.71 15.54 -5.10
CA PRO A 181 18.41 14.32 -4.36
C PRO A 181 16.90 14.18 -4.20
N ARG A 182 16.39 12.97 -4.38
CA ARG A 182 14.99 12.63 -4.21
C ARG A 182 14.81 11.28 -3.56
N GLU A 183 13.74 11.16 -2.79
CA GLU A 183 13.21 9.87 -2.39
C GLU A 183 12.07 9.47 -3.32
N THR A 184 12.02 8.20 -3.65
CA THR A 184 10.96 7.58 -4.42
C THR A 184 10.40 6.42 -3.63
N ARG A 185 9.06 6.30 -3.57
CA ARG A 185 8.41 5.11 -3.02
C ARG A 185 8.57 3.95 -3.99
N LEU A 186 9.08 2.83 -3.49
CA LEU A 186 9.31 1.61 -4.24
C LEU A 186 8.46 0.47 -3.68
N TYR A 187 7.82 -0.26 -4.58
CA TYR A 187 7.07 -1.48 -4.31
C TYR A 187 7.82 -2.65 -4.95
N PRO A 188 8.73 -3.31 -4.20
CA PRO A 188 9.68 -4.27 -4.79
C PRO A 188 9.01 -5.53 -5.33
N ASN A 189 7.76 -5.80 -4.95
CA ASN A 189 7.01 -6.97 -5.38
C ASN A 189 6.08 -6.69 -6.59
N GLY A 190 6.22 -5.51 -7.25
CA GLY A 190 5.41 -5.14 -8.42
C GLY A 190 3.92 -5.07 -8.10
N ALA A 191 3.09 -5.75 -8.89
CA ALA A 191 1.63 -5.75 -8.75
C ALA A 191 1.12 -6.49 -7.50
N LEU A 192 1.96 -7.32 -6.86
CA LEU A 192 1.55 -8.13 -5.72
C LEU A 192 1.05 -7.27 -4.56
N ALA A 193 -0.14 -7.58 -4.06
CA ALA A 193 -0.86 -6.82 -3.02
C ALA A 193 -1.17 -5.35 -3.39
N SER A 194 -1.21 -5.02 -4.68
CA SER A 194 -1.41 -3.66 -5.18
C SER A 194 -2.66 -2.98 -4.62
N HIS A 195 -3.77 -3.69 -4.56
CA HIS A 195 -5.04 -3.18 -4.03
C HIS A 195 -5.01 -2.92 -2.52
N ILE A 196 -4.14 -3.62 -1.78
CA ILE A 196 -3.93 -3.38 -0.36
C ILE A 196 -3.04 -2.15 -0.17
N LEU A 197 -1.90 -2.12 -0.86
CA LEU A 197 -0.93 -1.03 -0.76
C LEU A 197 -1.48 0.28 -1.34
N GLY A 198 -2.18 0.20 -2.47
CA GLY A 198 -2.78 1.32 -3.17
C GLY A 198 -1.77 2.12 -3.97
N GLY A 199 -0.93 2.87 -3.31
CA GLY A 199 0.16 3.61 -3.93
C GLY A 199 0.37 5.01 -3.37
N ALA A 200 1.52 5.57 -3.70
CA ALA A 200 1.93 6.91 -3.34
C ALA A 200 2.34 7.73 -4.58
N SER A 201 2.30 9.04 -4.46
CA SER A 201 2.64 9.99 -5.51
C SER A 201 3.41 11.16 -4.91
N PHE A 202 4.02 11.98 -5.74
CA PHE A 202 4.64 13.21 -5.28
C PHE A 202 3.58 14.26 -4.94
N GLY A 203 3.70 14.86 -3.75
CA GLY A 203 2.92 16.01 -3.32
C GLY A 203 3.64 17.32 -3.67
N LYS A 204 4.04 18.10 -2.64
CA LYS A 204 4.84 19.32 -2.86
C LYS A 204 6.27 18.94 -3.27
N GLU A 205 6.74 19.53 -4.36
CA GLU A 205 8.06 19.25 -4.93
C GLU A 205 8.96 20.48 -4.87
N GLY A 206 10.17 20.30 -4.35
CA GLY A 206 11.26 21.28 -4.36
C GLY A 206 12.51 20.68 -5.01
N VAL A 207 13.56 21.52 -5.25
CA VAL A 207 14.83 21.09 -5.87
C VAL A 207 15.56 20.07 -5.00
N LYS A 208 15.52 20.22 -3.68
CA LYS A 208 16.27 19.38 -2.72
C LYS A 208 15.44 18.28 -2.05
N SER A 209 14.13 18.31 -2.24
CA SER A 209 13.23 17.33 -1.60
C SER A 209 11.90 17.25 -2.34
N ALA A 210 11.26 16.09 -2.27
CA ALA A 210 9.90 15.91 -2.77
C ALA A 210 9.10 15.19 -1.67
N GLU A 211 7.90 15.69 -1.41
CA GLU A 211 6.96 15.08 -0.48
C GLU A 211 6.33 13.84 -1.14
N ILE A 212 6.33 12.69 -0.44
CA ILE A 212 5.64 11.48 -0.87
C ILE A 212 4.32 11.38 -0.11
N VAL A 213 3.20 11.35 -0.84
CA VAL A 213 1.84 11.33 -0.30
C VAL A 213 1.12 10.09 -0.76
N GLY A 214 0.48 9.38 0.15
CA GLY A 214 -0.37 8.23 -0.16
C GLY A 214 -1.62 8.67 -0.94
N VAL A 215 -1.95 7.95 -2.04
CA VAL A 215 -3.09 8.29 -2.90
C VAL A 215 -4.23 7.27 -2.81
N ALA A 216 -3.96 6.05 -2.39
CA ALA A 216 -4.93 4.97 -2.25
C ALA A 216 -4.43 3.90 -1.27
N GLY A 217 -5.30 2.99 -0.85
CA GLY A 217 -4.99 1.83 -0.01
C GLY A 217 -4.41 2.20 1.35
N ILE A 218 -3.57 1.32 1.87
CA ILE A 218 -2.84 1.50 3.15
C ILE A 218 -1.96 2.75 3.10
N GLU A 219 -1.31 3.03 1.97
CA GLU A 219 -0.51 4.25 1.78
C GLU A 219 -1.32 5.52 2.06
N LYS A 220 -2.58 5.57 1.65
CA LYS A 220 -3.48 6.71 1.89
C LYS A 220 -4.07 6.70 3.29
N THR A 221 -4.51 5.54 3.75
CA THR A 221 -5.18 5.40 5.05
C THR A 221 -4.23 5.80 6.20
N PHE A 222 -2.96 5.40 6.11
CA PHE A 222 -1.93 5.69 7.12
C PHE A 222 -0.96 6.80 6.68
N ASP A 223 -1.34 7.67 5.73
CA ASP A 223 -0.45 8.69 5.18
C ASP A 223 0.21 9.57 6.25
N SER A 224 -0.58 10.06 7.21
CA SER A 224 -0.07 10.89 8.32
C SER A 224 0.92 10.15 9.21
N GLN A 225 0.63 8.89 9.55
CA GLN A 225 1.52 8.06 10.37
C GLN A 225 2.81 7.69 9.62
N LEU A 226 2.70 7.29 8.34
CA LEU A 226 3.85 6.92 7.52
C LEU A 226 4.81 8.10 7.28
N ARG A 227 4.32 9.33 7.36
CA ARG A 227 5.09 10.58 7.19
C ARG A 227 5.60 11.17 8.51
N ASP A 228 5.15 10.66 9.64
CA ASP A 228 5.56 11.15 10.95
C ASP A 228 7.01 10.73 11.26
N PRO A 229 7.91 11.68 11.57
CA PRO A 229 9.31 11.38 11.93
C PRO A 229 9.45 10.38 13.08
N SER A 230 8.51 10.37 14.01
CA SER A 230 8.51 9.46 15.16
C SER A 230 8.32 8.00 14.78
N TYR A 231 7.69 7.74 13.62
CA TYR A 231 7.48 6.40 13.05
C TYR A 231 8.50 6.02 11.97
N SER A 232 9.39 6.92 11.54
CA SER A 232 10.33 6.68 10.43
C SER A 232 11.23 5.44 10.60
N ARG A 233 11.45 5.01 11.85
CA ARG A 233 12.23 3.80 12.20
C ARG A 233 11.37 2.59 12.56
N LYS A 234 10.05 2.74 12.63
CA LYS A 234 9.12 1.66 12.97
C LYS A 234 8.25 1.36 11.75
N PRO A 235 8.46 0.21 11.06
CA PRO A 235 7.66 -0.12 9.90
C PRO A 235 6.20 -0.36 10.29
N LEU A 236 5.28 0.00 9.39
CA LEU A 236 3.88 -0.39 9.50
C LEU A 236 3.75 -1.88 9.15
N LYS A 237 3.43 -2.70 10.14
CA LYS A 237 3.33 -4.14 10.00
C LYS A 237 1.90 -4.56 9.72
N LEU A 238 1.68 -5.20 8.55
CA LEU A 238 0.39 -5.71 8.11
C LEU A 238 0.23 -7.19 8.47
N THR A 239 -1.04 -7.65 8.50
CA THR A 239 -1.40 -9.06 8.70
C THR A 239 -1.16 -9.94 7.47
N ILE A 240 -0.94 -9.32 6.30
CA ILE A 240 -0.70 -10.01 5.03
C ILE A 240 0.56 -10.88 5.10
N ASP A 241 0.49 -12.09 4.55
CA ASP A 241 1.65 -12.93 4.29
C ASP A 241 1.97 -12.92 2.81
N LEU A 242 3.13 -12.39 2.45
CA LEU A 242 3.55 -12.19 1.06
C LEU A 242 3.59 -13.49 0.25
N SER A 243 3.98 -14.62 0.86
CA SER A 243 4.02 -15.92 0.17
C SER A 243 2.62 -16.47 -0.11
N ILE A 244 1.71 -16.26 0.86
CA ILE A 244 0.31 -16.67 0.71
C ILE A 244 -0.39 -15.76 -0.30
N GLN A 245 -0.17 -14.45 -0.25
CA GLN A 245 -0.69 -13.49 -1.21
C GLN A 245 -0.29 -13.88 -2.64
N ALA A 246 1.00 -14.17 -2.86
CA ALA A 246 1.50 -14.60 -4.17
C ALA A 246 0.83 -15.90 -4.66
N ALA A 247 0.66 -16.89 -3.77
CA ALA A 247 0.00 -18.14 -4.12
C ALA A 247 -1.49 -17.93 -4.48
N VAL A 248 -2.19 -17.08 -3.71
CA VAL A 248 -3.60 -16.74 -3.96
C VAL A 248 -3.77 -15.99 -5.28
N GLU A 249 -2.99 -14.94 -5.52
CA GLU A 249 -3.07 -14.16 -6.76
C GLU A 249 -2.75 -15.00 -7.99
N HIS A 250 -1.70 -15.81 -7.93
CA HIS A 250 -1.32 -16.68 -9.04
C HIS A 250 -2.43 -17.67 -9.43
N VAL A 251 -3.05 -18.34 -8.44
CA VAL A 251 -4.16 -19.27 -8.71
C VAL A 251 -5.38 -18.52 -9.22
N LEU A 252 -5.70 -17.38 -8.60
CA LEU A 252 -6.85 -16.57 -8.97
C LEU A 252 -6.73 -16.04 -10.41
N GLU A 253 -5.54 -15.56 -10.80
CA GLU A 253 -5.25 -15.11 -12.14
C GLU A 253 -5.36 -16.25 -13.18
N GLY A 254 -4.78 -17.40 -12.84
CA GLY A 254 -4.91 -18.62 -13.66
C GLY A 254 -6.37 -19.03 -13.84
N GLY A 255 -7.15 -19.02 -12.76
CA GLY A 255 -8.58 -19.31 -12.78
C GLY A 255 -9.38 -18.27 -13.58
N MET A 256 -9.08 -16.98 -13.43
CA MET A 256 -9.71 -15.92 -14.19
C MET A 256 -9.49 -16.09 -15.71
N ARG A 257 -8.26 -16.39 -16.12
CA ARG A 257 -7.93 -16.65 -17.55
C ARG A 257 -8.60 -17.91 -18.09
N LEU A 258 -8.53 -19.03 -17.34
CA LEU A 258 -9.09 -20.31 -17.76
C LEU A 258 -10.61 -20.25 -17.93
N LEU A 259 -11.28 -19.51 -17.06
CA LEU A 259 -12.73 -19.38 -17.01
C LEU A 259 -13.25 -18.14 -17.77
N ASN A 260 -12.39 -17.45 -18.51
CA ASN A 260 -12.72 -16.22 -19.24
C ASN A 260 -13.46 -15.18 -18.39
N ALA A 261 -13.11 -15.09 -17.11
CA ALA A 261 -13.76 -14.17 -16.18
C ALA A 261 -13.29 -12.73 -16.44
N LYS A 262 -14.20 -11.76 -16.31
CA LYS A 262 -13.94 -10.33 -16.44
C LYS A 262 -13.16 -9.78 -15.25
N GLY A 263 -13.33 -10.40 -14.10
CA GLY A 263 -12.65 -10.04 -12.87
C GLY A 263 -12.76 -11.10 -11.80
N ALA A 264 -11.95 -10.96 -10.76
CA ALA A 264 -11.92 -11.91 -9.66
C ALA A 264 -11.55 -11.22 -8.35
N ALA A 265 -12.00 -11.80 -7.22
CA ALA A 265 -11.56 -11.43 -5.89
C ALA A 265 -11.38 -12.68 -5.02
N ALA A 266 -10.37 -12.65 -4.16
CA ALA A 266 -10.17 -13.68 -3.14
C ALA A 266 -9.77 -13.04 -1.81
N ILE A 267 -10.34 -13.53 -0.71
CA ILE A 267 -10.05 -13.08 0.65
C ILE A 267 -9.80 -14.29 1.51
N LEU A 268 -8.62 -14.35 2.12
CA LEU A 268 -8.26 -15.34 3.12
C LEU A 268 -8.11 -14.66 4.48
N MET A 269 -8.89 -15.08 5.47
CA MET A 269 -8.98 -14.45 6.79
C MET A 269 -8.93 -15.48 7.92
N GLU A 270 -8.23 -15.16 9.01
CA GLU A 270 -8.23 -15.96 10.23
C GLU A 270 -9.59 -15.84 10.93
N VAL A 271 -10.12 -16.97 11.38
CA VAL A 271 -11.44 -17.06 12.04
C VAL A 271 -11.46 -16.35 13.39
N ASP A 272 -10.46 -16.59 14.24
CA ASP A 272 -10.45 -16.13 15.63
C ASP A 272 -10.10 -14.64 15.76
N THR A 273 -9.23 -14.15 14.89
CA THR A 273 -8.64 -12.81 14.99
C THR A 273 -9.20 -11.81 13.99
N GLY A 274 -9.83 -12.28 12.92
CA GLY A 274 -10.24 -11.42 11.80
C GLY A 274 -9.08 -10.88 10.97
N ARG A 275 -7.85 -11.33 11.21
CA ARG A 275 -6.68 -10.91 10.43
C ARG A 275 -6.81 -11.38 8.99
N VAL A 276 -6.74 -10.43 8.07
CA VAL A 276 -6.73 -10.71 6.64
C VAL A 276 -5.32 -11.11 6.24
N ILE A 277 -5.13 -12.38 5.87
CA ILE A 277 -3.83 -12.95 5.50
C ILE A 277 -3.52 -12.72 4.03
N SER A 278 -4.55 -12.66 3.20
CA SER A 278 -4.48 -12.33 1.78
C SER A 278 -5.78 -11.68 1.32
N LEU A 279 -5.64 -10.67 0.47
CA LEU A 279 -6.74 -10.01 -0.21
C LEU A 279 -6.29 -9.69 -1.64
N ALA A 280 -6.87 -10.38 -2.60
CA ALA A 280 -6.59 -10.22 -4.01
C ALA A 280 -7.82 -9.65 -4.74
N SER A 281 -7.59 -8.77 -5.69
CA SER A 281 -8.60 -8.23 -6.62
C SER A 281 -7.97 -8.13 -8.01
N LEU A 282 -8.63 -8.69 -9.01
CA LEU A 282 -8.15 -8.74 -10.39
C LEU A 282 -9.19 -8.15 -11.36
N PRO A 283 -8.75 -7.46 -12.42
CA PRO A 283 -7.36 -7.16 -12.75
C PRO A 283 -6.71 -6.25 -11.71
N ASP A 284 -5.39 -6.37 -11.56
CA ASP A 284 -4.56 -5.57 -10.67
C ASP A 284 -3.70 -4.54 -11.46
N PHE A 285 -2.77 -3.89 -10.78
CA PHE A 285 -1.86 -2.90 -11.36
C PHE A 285 -0.53 -2.88 -10.61
N ASP A 286 0.54 -2.40 -11.25
CA ASP A 286 1.79 -2.13 -10.55
C ASP A 286 1.75 -0.74 -9.87
N PRO A 287 1.86 -0.65 -8.52
CA PRO A 287 1.89 0.64 -7.82
C PRO A 287 3.07 1.52 -8.20
N ASN A 288 4.18 0.95 -8.72
CA ASN A 288 5.31 1.71 -9.25
C ASN A 288 4.93 2.47 -10.55
N HIS A 289 3.95 1.94 -11.30
CA HIS A 289 3.44 2.48 -12.56
C HIS A 289 1.91 2.60 -12.52
N ARG A 290 1.38 3.13 -11.43
CA ARG A 290 -0.05 3.22 -11.18
C ARG A 290 -0.77 3.90 -12.34
N PRO A 291 -1.77 3.24 -12.98
CA PRO A 291 -2.52 3.83 -14.06
C PRO A 291 -3.36 5.03 -13.61
N GLY A 292 -3.66 5.93 -14.53
CA GLY A 292 -4.62 7.01 -14.28
C GLY A 292 -6.06 6.51 -14.12
N LEU A 293 -6.91 7.35 -13.56
CA LEU A 293 -8.35 7.04 -13.50
C LEU A 293 -8.92 6.93 -14.91
N PRO A 294 -9.77 5.94 -15.21
CA PRO A 294 -10.41 5.82 -16.51
C PRO A 294 -11.31 7.03 -16.79
N VAL A 295 -11.18 7.58 -17.99
CA VAL A 295 -12.00 8.72 -18.44
C VAL A 295 -13.37 8.27 -18.94
N ARG A 296 -13.51 7.00 -19.32
CA ARG A 296 -14.73 6.38 -19.88
C ARG A 296 -14.89 4.95 -19.36
N GLY A 297 -16.12 4.45 -19.33
CA GLY A 297 -16.46 3.10 -18.86
C GLY A 297 -17.01 3.08 -17.44
N SER A 298 -17.28 1.90 -16.91
CA SER A 298 -17.74 1.69 -15.56
C SER A 298 -16.55 1.69 -14.58
N ALA A 299 -16.76 2.15 -13.35
CA ALA A 299 -15.70 2.17 -12.33
C ALA A 299 -15.18 0.77 -12.00
N ASP A 300 -16.06 -0.24 -12.06
CA ASP A 300 -15.74 -1.65 -11.81
C ASP A 300 -14.93 -2.34 -12.92
N ASP A 301 -14.82 -1.70 -14.10
CA ASP A 301 -13.94 -2.13 -15.19
C ASP A 301 -12.49 -1.68 -15.01
N SER A 302 -12.25 -0.73 -14.10
CA SER A 302 -10.92 -0.19 -13.82
C SER A 302 -10.05 -1.20 -13.06
N PRO A 303 -8.77 -1.38 -13.44
CA PRO A 303 -7.83 -2.15 -12.63
C PRO A 303 -7.56 -1.54 -11.25
N LEU A 304 -7.97 -0.28 -11.02
CA LEU A 304 -7.88 0.39 -9.72
C LEU A 304 -9.05 0.05 -8.78
N PHE A 305 -10.10 -0.60 -9.29
CA PHE A 305 -11.29 -0.92 -8.50
C PHE A 305 -11.07 -2.19 -7.68
N ASN A 306 -11.10 -2.07 -6.35
CA ASN A 306 -10.93 -3.21 -5.45
C ASN A 306 -12.24 -4.01 -5.33
N LYS A 307 -12.35 -5.09 -6.12
CA LYS A 307 -13.54 -5.94 -6.15
C LYS A 307 -13.83 -6.65 -4.83
N ALA A 308 -12.82 -6.85 -3.99
CA ALA A 308 -12.97 -7.53 -2.70
C ALA A 308 -13.70 -6.68 -1.65
N ILE A 309 -13.51 -5.34 -1.68
CA ILE A 309 -14.02 -4.43 -0.66
C ILE A 309 -14.92 -3.30 -1.19
N GLN A 310 -14.86 -2.97 -2.49
CA GLN A 310 -15.73 -1.98 -3.15
C GLN A 310 -16.80 -2.65 -4.01
N GLY A 311 -16.52 -3.83 -4.55
CA GLY A 311 -17.47 -4.59 -5.36
C GLY A 311 -18.68 -5.03 -4.54
N VAL A 312 -19.85 -4.46 -4.83
CA VAL A 312 -21.10 -4.72 -4.10
C VAL A 312 -22.00 -5.59 -4.99
N TYR A 313 -22.12 -6.87 -4.63
CA TYR A 313 -22.78 -7.88 -5.44
C TYR A 313 -23.94 -8.53 -4.67
N GLU A 314 -24.96 -9.00 -5.39
CA GLU A 314 -25.85 -10.01 -4.89
C GLU A 314 -25.07 -11.33 -4.78
N LEU A 315 -24.92 -11.87 -3.57
CA LEU A 315 -24.03 -13.00 -3.31
C LEU A 315 -24.73 -14.36 -3.40
N GLY A 316 -26.02 -14.33 -3.79
CA GLY A 316 -26.83 -15.50 -4.07
C GLY A 316 -26.90 -16.50 -2.91
N SER A 317 -26.89 -17.76 -3.22
CA SER A 317 -27.10 -18.85 -2.26
C SER A 317 -26.11 -18.94 -1.08
N THR A 318 -25.01 -18.14 -1.08
CA THR A 318 -24.13 -18.06 0.08
C THR A 318 -24.83 -17.45 1.31
N PHE A 319 -25.91 -16.69 1.12
CA PHE A 319 -26.70 -16.09 2.19
C PHE A 319 -27.61 -17.08 2.93
N LYS A 320 -27.96 -18.21 2.32
CA LYS A 320 -28.92 -19.18 2.88
C LYS A 320 -28.56 -19.64 4.28
N ILE A 321 -27.27 -19.83 4.55
CA ILE A 321 -26.81 -20.30 5.85
C ILE A 321 -27.14 -19.30 6.97
N PHE A 322 -27.09 -17.98 6.70
CA PHE A 322 -27.43 -16.96 7.69
C PHE A 322 -28.93 -17.02 8.05
N THR A 323 -29.80 -17.23 7.06
CA THR A 323 -31.25 -17.41 7.30
C THR A 323 -31.54 -18.65 8.15
N VAL A 324 -30.88 -19.78 7.83
CA VAL A 324 -31.07 -21.01 8.61
C VAL A 324 -30.48 -20.84 10.01
N ALA A 325 -29.29 -20.27 10.15
CA ALA A 325 -28.69 -20.02 11.46
C ALA A 325 -29.57 -19.11 12.33
N GLN A 326 -30.20 -18.09 11.76
CA GLN A 326 -31.15 -17.23 12.47
C GLN A 326 -32.41 -18.00 12.91
N ALA A 327 -32.95 -18.85 12.05
CA ALA A 327 -34.15 -19.63 12.38
C ALA A 327 -33.88 -20.66 13.50
N LEU A 328 -32.69 -21.26 13.49
CA LEU A 328 -32.21 -22.15 14.57
C LEU A 328 -32.03 -21.38 15.88
N GLU A 329 -31.44 -20.20 15.85
CA GLU A 329 -31.22 -19.36 17.03
C GLU A 329 -32.56 -18.87 17.65
N LEU A 330 -33.57 -18.67 16.82
CA LEU A 330 -34.91 -18.30 17.24
C LEU A 330 -35.78 -19.52 17.62
N GLU A 331 -35.22 -20.74 17.60
CA GLU A 331 -35.91 -22.00 17.88
C GLU A 331 -37.17 -22.21 17.01
N LEU A 332 -37.22 -21.59 15.81
CA LEU A 332 -38.33 -21.76 14.87
C LEU A 332 -38.28 -23.09 14.12
N VAL A 333 -37.08 -23.64 14.01
CA VAL A 333 -36.78 -24.91 13.35
C VAL A 333 -35.61 -25.59 14.05
N ASP A 334 -35.48 -26.90 13.88
CA ASP A 334 -34.28 -27.70 14.14
C ASP A 334 -33.72 -28.29 12.83
N PRO A 335 -32.53 -28.89 12.82
CA PRO A 335 -31.95 -29.44 11.60
C PRO A 335 -32.80 -30.51 10.89
N LYS A 336 -33.63 -31.26 11.60
CA LYS A 336 -34.49 -32.31 11.06
C LYS A 336 -35.89 -31.81 10.68
N THR A 337 -36.28 -30.59 11.08
CA THR A 337 -37.58 -30.00 10.75
C THR A 337 -37.83 -30.01 9.23
N LYS A 338 -38.92 -30.63 8.81
CA LYS A 338 -39.29 -30.71 7.40
C LYS A 338 -39.94 -29.43 6.93
N ILE A 339 -39.35 -28.87 5.88
CA ILE A 339 -39.81 -27.65 5.21
C ILE A 339 -40.44 -28.02 3.88
N ASN A 340 -41.64 -27.52 3.64
CA ASN A 340 -42.33 -27.72 2.36
C ASN A 340 -41.53 -27.03 1.23
N THR A 341 -41.20 -27.75 0.18
CA THR A 341 -40.46 -27.28 -1.00
C THR A 341 -41.29 -27.34 -2.27
N LYS A 342 -42.62 -27.57 -2.15
CA LYS A 342 -43.53 -27.47 -3.30
C LYS A 342 -43.53 -26.05 -3.84
N GLY A 343 -43.27 -25.88 -5.13
CA GLY A 343 -43.22 -24.60 -5.82
C GLY A 343 -44.20 -24.48 -6.95
N PRO A 344 -44.26 -23.32 -7.54
CA PRO A 344 -43.61 -22.07 -7.17
C PRO A 344 -44.29 -21.29 -6.02
N ILE A 345 -43.52 -20.49 -5.26
CA ILE A 345 -44.10 -19.45 -4.42
C ILE A 345 -44.38 -18.24 -5.30
N ARG A 346 -45.63 -17.73 -5.25
CA ARG A 346 -46.05 -16.53 -5.97
C ARG A 346 -46.37 -15.43 -4.96
N ILE A 347 -45.65 -14.29 -5.03
CA ILE A 347 -45.81 -13.16 -4.12
C ILE A 347 -45.46 -11.85 -4.84
N GLY A 348 -46.31 -10.83 -4.72
CA GLY A 348 -46.05 -9.51 -5.28
C GLY A 348 -45.77 -9.51 -6.81
N GLY A 349 -46.37 -10.43 -7.58
CA GLY A 349 -46.11 -10.58 -9.01
C GLY A 349 -44.83 -11.37 -9.34
N HIS A 350 -44.03 -11.71 -8.35
CA HIS A 350 -42.80 -12.49 -8.52
C HIS A 350 -43.05 -13.99 -8.31
N LYS A 351 -42.17 -14.81 -8.92
CA LYS A 351 -42.20 -16.24 -8.86
C LYS A 351 -40.86 -16.77 -8.34
N ILE A 352 -40.86 -17.40 -7.16
CA ILE A 352 -39.69 -18.05 -6.58
C ILE A 352 -39.73 -19.55 -6.92
N ASN A 353 -38.64 -20.09 -7.45
CA ASN A 353 -38.45 -21.49 -7.80
C ASN A 353 -37.10 -21.99 -7.30
N ASP A 354 -37.01 -23.31 -7.13
CA ASP A 354 -35.73 -23.98 -7.05
C ASP A 354 -35.13 -24.19 -8.44
N TYR A 355 -33.80 -24.30 -8.50
CA TYR A 355 -33.07 -24.61 -9.73
C TYR A 355 -33.34 -26.06 -10.18
N ARG A 356 -33.49 -26.98 -9.22
CA ARG A 356 -33.85 -28.40 -9.44
C ARG A 356 -35.09 -28.73 -8.67
N ASN A 357 -35.78 -29.79 -9.07
CA ASN A 357 -36.90 -30.35 -8.30
C ASN A 357 -36.34 -31.21 -7.15
N ASN A 358 -36.41 -30.72 -5.95
CA ASN A 358 -35.90 -31.38 -4.74
C ASN A 358 -36.98 -32.15 -3.98
N GLY A 359 -38.12 -32.45 -4.60
CA GLY A 359 -39.26 -33.11 -3.97
C GLY A 359 -40.19 -32.15 -3.21
N PRO A 360 -41.21 -32.69 -2.52
CA PRO A 360 -42.23 -31.86 -1.87
C PRO A 360 -41.83 -31.32 -0.52
N GLU A 361 -40.84 -31.90 0.13
CA GLU A 361 -40.35 -31.55 1.46
C GLU A 361 -38.86 -31.83 1.56
N LEU A 362 -38.12 -30.97 2.29
CA LEU A 362 -36.74 -31.20 2.68
C LEU A 362 -36.57 -30.91 4.18
N PRO A 363 -35.78 -31.69 4.91
CA PRO A 363 -35.32 -31.26 6.23
C PRO A 363 -34.41 -30.06 6.12
N VAL A 364 -34.32 -29.21 7.14
CA VAL A 364 -33.57 -27.96 7.15
C VAL A 364 -32.11 -28.15 6.70
N TRP A 365 -31.46 -29.24 7.14
CA TRP A 365 -30.08 -29.50 6.72
C TRP A 365 -29.97 -29.73 5.19
N GLN A 366 -30.95 -30.40 4.57
CA GLN A 366 -30.99 -30.59 3.12
C GLN A 366 -31.39 -29.32 2.37
N VAL A 367 -32.14 -28.39 2.95
CA VAL A 367 -32.38 -27.08 2.35
C VAL A 367 -31.06 -26.36 2.05
N ILE A 368 -30.05 -26.55 2.90
CA ILE A 368 -28.69 -25.98 2.70
C ILE A 368 -27.89 -26.81 1.71
N THR A 369 -27.83 -28.14 1.82
CA THR A 369 -26.99 -29.00 0.96
C THR A 369 -27.49 -29.01 -0.48
N GLU A 370 -28.80 -29.06 -0.71
CA GLU A 370 -29.45 -28.98 -2.02
C GLU A 370 -29.64 -27.54 -2.51
N SER A 371 -29.37 -26.56 -1.66
CA SER A 371 -29.47 -25.12 -1.98
C SER A 371 -30.89 -24.70 -2.39
N SER A 372 -31.94 -25.16 -1.70
CA SER A 372 -33.35 -24.86 -2.01
C SER A 372 -33.68 -23.39 -1.74
N ASN A 373 -34.12 -22.65 -2.76
CA ASN A 373 -34.66 -21.27 -2.63
C ASN A 373 -36.04 -21.32 -1.94
N LEU A 374 -36.87 -22.31 -2.30
CA LEU A 374 -38.23 -22.49 -1.77
C LEU A 374 -38.20 -22.77 -0.28
N GLY A 375 -37.31 -23.67 0.13
CA GLY A 375 -37.13 -24.01 1.56
C GLY A 375 -36.66 -22.78 2.34
N THR A 376 -35.63 -22.10 1.86
CA THR A 376 -35.07 -20.95 2.57
C THR A 376 -36.05 -19.76 2.62
N ALA A 377 -36.79 -19.48 1.55
CA ALA A 377 -37.79 -18.42 1.51
C ALA A 377 -38.92 -18.68 2.55
N ARG A 378 -39.36 -19.94 2.74
CA ARG A 378 -40.37 -20.28 3.76
C ARG A 378 -39.83 -20.14 5.18
N ILE A 379 -38.56 -20.51 5.41
CA ILE A 379 -37.90 -20.29 6.70
C ILE A 379 -37.81 -18.77 6.97
N ALA A 380 -37.45 -17.98 6.00
CA ALA A 380 -37.40 -16.51 6.14
C ALA A 380 -38.76 -15.88 6.45
N LYS A 381 -39.83 -16.41 5.84
CA LYS A 381 -41.20 -16.00 6.17
C LYS A 381 -41.54 -16.25 7.64
N MET A 382 -41.06 -17.35 8.26
CA MET A 382 -41.24 -17.64 9.68
C MET A 382 -40.48 -16.65 10.58
N ILE A 383 -39.31 -16.17 10.13
CA ILE A 383 -38.48 -15.17 10.83
C ILE A 383 -39.14 -13.79 10.81
N GLY A 384 -39.60 -13.37 9.64
CA GLY A 384 -40.16 -12.04 9.40
C GLY A 384 -39.13 -10.95 9.11
N PRO A 385 -39.60 -9.79 8.56
CA PRO A 385 -38.73 -8.77 8.01
C PRO A 385 -37.88 -8.03 9.07
N GLU A 386 -38.46 -7.71 10.21
CA GLU A 386 -37.77 -6.93 11.26
C GLU A 386 -36.63 -7.74 11.86
N LYS A 387 -36.88 -8.97 12.29
CA LYS A 387 -35.86 -9.86 12.88
C LYS A 387 -34.75 -10.17 11.88
N GLN A 388 -35.09 -10.40 10.59
CA GLN A 388 -34.07 -10.61 9.54
C GLN A 388 -33.16 -9.40 9.37
N ARG A 389 -33.74 -8.20 9.32
CA ARG A 389 -32.97 -6.95 9.19
C ARG A 389 -32.06 -6.71 10.39
N GLU A 390 -32.54 -6.93 11.61
CA GLU A 390 -31.75 -6.81 12.85
C GLU A 390 -30.59 -7.79 12.86
N PHE A 391 -30.84 -9.04 12.51
CA PHE A 391 -29.80 -10.07 12.46
C PHE A 391 -28.71 -9.78 11.42
N LEU A 392 -29.10 -9.42 10.20
CA LEU A 392 -28.13 -9.05 9.16
C LEU A 392 -27.35 -7.76 9.53
N SER A 393 -27.98 -6.84 10.26
CA SER A 393 -27.31 -5.66 10.79
C SER A 393 -26.28 -6.02 11.87
N SER A 394 -26.58 -6.96 12.75
CA SER A 394 -25.66 -7.43 13.79
C SER A 394 -24.44 -8.16 13.20
N LEU A 395 -24.61 -8.82 12.05
CA LEU A 395 -23.52 -9.42 11.27
C LEU A 395 -22.72 -8.40 10.42
N GLY A 396 -23.16 -7.12 10.36
CA GLY A 396 -22.48 -6.07 9.62
C GLY A 396 -22.95 -5.87 8.17
N PHE A 397 -23.93 -6.62 7.65
CA PHE A 397 -24.40 -6.55 6.26
C PHE A 397 -25.19 -5.27 5.91
N THR A 398 -25.29 -4.30 6.81
CA THR A 398 -26.02 -3.04 6.57
C THR A 398 -25.13 -1.80 6.56
N LYS A 399 -23.83 -1.96 6.83
CA LYS A 399 -22.84 -0.87 6.91
C LYS A 399 -21.56 -1.25 6.15
N PRO A 400 -20.74 -0.31 5.70
CA PRO A 400 -19.40 -0.64 5.19
C PRO A 400 -18.59 -1.46 6.20
N THR A 401 -17.68 -2.31 5.70
CA THR A 401 -16.76 -3.08 6.55
C THR A 401 -15.80 -2.15 7.29
N SER A 402 -15.35 -2.59 8.47
CA SER A 402 -14.47 -1.80 9.35
C SER A 402 -12.97 -1.98 9.04
N ILE A 403 -12.63 -2.57 7.89
CA ILE A 403 -11.22 -2.73 7.51
C ILE A 403 -10.53 -1.38 7.33
N GLU A 404 -9.24 -1.30 7.67
CA GLU A 404 -8.43 -0.08 7.68
C GLU A 404 -8.00 0.34 6.26
N MET A 405 -8.98 0.52 5.38
CA MET A 405 -8.78 0.98 4.00
C MET A 405 -9.83 2.04 3.65
N ILE A 406 -9.39 3.15 3.08
CA ILE A 406 -10.28 4.24 2.68
C ILE A 406 -11.35 3.77 1.67
N GLU A 407 -11.00 2.81 0.83
CA GLU A 407 -11.87 2.22 -0.20
C GLU A 407 -13.06 1.47 0.40
N ALA A 408 -12.98 1.03 1.67
CA ALA A 408 -14.08 0.33 2.33
C ALA A 408 -15.38 1.14 2.37
N SER A 409 -15.28 2.48 2.41
CA SER A 409 -16.44 3.37 2.35
C SER A 409 -17.23 3.24 1.04
N GLY A 410 -16.56 2.90 -0.07
CA GLY A 410 -17.18 2.63 -1.37
C GLY A 410 -17.94 1.31 -1.43
N GLY A 411 -17.65 0.38 -0.51
CA GLY A 411 -18.30 -0.94 -0.39
C GLY A 411 -19.56 -0.94 0.47
N LYS A 412 -20.30 0.16 0.51
CA LYS A 412 -21.55 0.22 1.29
C LYS A 412 -22.59 -0.74 0.70
N PRO A 413 -23.16 -1.65 1.53
CA PRO A 413 -24.19 -2.57 1.07
C PRO A 413 -25.40 -1.85 0.47
N LEU A 414 -25.96 -2.43 -0.58
CA LEU A 414 -27.20 -1.96 -1.18
C LEU A 414 -28.38 -2.69 -0.54
N LEU A 415 -29.24 -1.93 0.12
CA LEU A 415 -30.39 -2.43 0.84
C LEU A 415 -31.67 -2.14 0.09
N PRO A 416 -32.74 -2.94 0.22
CA PRO A 416 -34.02 -2.65 -0.37
C PRO A 416 -34.63 -1.37 0.21
N LYS A 417 -35.33 -0.60 -0.61
CA LYS A 417 -36.03 0.63 -0.16
C LYS A 417 -37.12 0.34 0.88
N ARG A 418 -37.76 -0.81 0.76
CA ARG A 418 -38.74 -1.34 1.71
C ARG A 418 -38.34 -2.76 2.05
N TRP A 419 -38.43 -3.13 3.32
CA TRP A 419 -38.10 -4.47 3.78
C TRP A 419 -39.39 -5.15 4.21
N ASN A 420 -40.07 -5.78 3.27
CA ASN A 420 -41.34 -6.47 3.47
C ASN A 420 -41.19 -7.99 3.28
N GLU A 421 -42.28 -8.75 3.22
CA GLU A 421 -42.26 -10.19 3.10
C GLU A 421 -41.57 -10.69 1.82
N LEU A 422 -41.77 -10.00 0.69
CA LEU A 422 -41.11 -10.36 -0.58
C LEU A 422 -39.59 -10.20 -0.48
N GLU A 423 -39.15 -9.03 -0.02
CA GLU A 423 -37.71 -8.77 0.16
C GLU A 423 -37.09 -9.72 1.18
N THR A 424 -37.82 -10.02 2.28
CA THR A 424 -37.37 -11.00 3.28
C THR A 424 -37.13 -12.38 2.66
N MET A 425 -38.06 -12.83 1.80
CA MET A 425 -37.88 -14.09 1.08
C MET A 425 -36.72 -14.05 0.09
N THR A 426 -36.58 -12.96 -0.70
CA THR A 426 -35.50 -12.88 -1.72
C THR A 426 -34.13 -12.72 -1.08
N ILE A 427 -34.00 -11.91 -0.04
CA ILE A 427 -32.74 -11.74 0.71
C ILE A 427 -32.28 -13.07 1.34
N SER A 428 -33.20 -13.92 1.74
CA SER A 428 -32.86 -15.19 2.36
C SER A 428 -31.98 -16.11 1.50
N TYR A 429 -32.08 -15.99 0.18
CA TYR A 429 -31.23 -16.71 -0.76
C TYR A 429 -30.31 -15.79 -1.58
N GLY A 430 -30.08 -14.54 -1.07
CA GLY A 430 -29.03 -13.62 -1.51
C GLY A 430 -29.40 -12.74 -2.70
N HIS A 431 -30.70 -12.43 -2.91
CA HIS A 431 -31.18 -11.47 -3.91
C HIS A 431 -31.87 -10.29 -3.22
N GLY A 432 -31.79 -9.09 -3.82
CA GLY A 432 -32.39 -7.88 -3.26
C GLY A 432 -31.59 -7.21 -2.13
N LEU A 433 -30.48 -7.80 -1.73
CA LEU A 433 -29.45 -7.21 -0.89
C LEU A 433 -28.09 -7.48 -1.55
N SER A 434 -27.27 -6.43 -1.72
CA SER A 434 -25.91 -6.58 -2.27
C SER A 434 -24.89 -6.19 -1.20
N ALA A 435 -23.83 -6.98 -1.11
CA ALA A 435 -22.72 -6.77 -0.17
C ALA A 435 -21.37 -7.13 -0.81
N THR A 436 -20.27 -6.77 -0.17
CA THR A 436 -18.94 -7.07 -0.70
C THR A 436 -18.50 -8.50 -0.32
N PRO A 437 -17.55 -9.10 -1.06
CA PRO A 437 -16.93 -10.36 -0.67
C PRO A 437 -16.34 -10.34 0.76
N LEU A 438 -15.86 -9.18 1.24
CA LEU A 438 -15.35 -9.04 2.60
C LEU A 438 -16.47 -9.15 3.65
N HIS A 439 -17.66 -8.60 3.39
CA HIS A 439 -18.82 -8.84 4.28
C HIS A 439 -19.14 -10.34 4.40
N LEU A 440 -19.08 -11.04 3.27
CA LEU A 440 -19.31 -12.48 3.27
C LEU A 440 -18.26 -13.22 4.10
N ALA A 441 -16.98 -12.85 3.94
CA ALA A 441 -15.88 -13.43 4.72
C ALA A 441 -16.07 -13.22 6.23
N THR A 442 -16.45 -12.01 6.65
CA THR A 442 -16.72 -11.71 8.08
C THR A 442 -17.92 -12.46 8.64
N GLY A 443 -18.99 -12.59 7.85
CA GLY A 443 -20.15 -13.38 8.24
C GLY A 443 -19.82 -14.87 8.43
N TYR A 444 -19.06 -15.46 7.50
CA TYR A 444 -18.61 -16.85 7.60
C TYR A 444 -17.61 -17.06 8.74
N ALA A 445 -16.71 -16.09 8.97
CA ALA A 445 -15.81 -16.14 10.13
C ALA A 445 -16.60 -16.09 11.45
N THR A 446 -17.67 -15.30 11.53
CA THR A 446 -18.56 -15.24 12.69
C THR A 446 -19.22 -16.58 12.96
N LEU A 447 -19.73 -17.27 11.92
CA LEU A 447 -20.25 -18.64 12.06
C LEU A 447 -19.15 -19.60 12.54
N ALA A 448 -17.95 -19.52 11.96
CA ALA A 448 -16.82 -20.39 12.26
C ALA A 448 -16.22 -20.15 13.66
N ASN A 449 -16.33 -18.92 14.18
CA ASN A 449 -15.85 -18.50 15.52
C ASN A 449 -16.88 -18.77 16.64
N GLY A 450 -17.67 -19.86 16.53
CA GLY A 450 -18.69 -20.21 17.51
C GLY A 450 -19.77 -19.13 17.67
N GLY A 451 -20.07 -18.38 16.63
CA GLY A 451 -21.12 -17.37 16.59
C GLY A 451 -20.72 -15.99 17.15
N ARG A 452 -19.46 -15.76 17.48
CA ARG A 452 -18.96 -14.44 17.91
C ARG A 452 -18.58 -13.58 16.71
N LEU A 453 -19.03 -12.34 16.71
CA LEU A 453 -18.73 -11.36 15.65
C LEU A 453 -17.23 -11.20 15.47
N VAL A 454 -16.79 -11.35 14.22
CA VAL A 454 -15.40 -11.15 13.81
C VAL A 454 -15.32 -9.86 12.99
N LYS A 455 -14.33 -9.01 13.28
CA LYS A 455 -14.06 -7.80 12.50
C LYS A 455 -12.78 -8.01 11.69
N PRO A 456 -12.78 -7.66 10.39
CA PRO A 456 -11.58 -7.79 9.57
C PRO A 456 -10.56 -6.71 9.94
N THR A 457 -9.26 -7.08 9.95
CA THR A 457 -8.17 -6.13 10.14
C THR A 457 -6.96 -6.47 9.27
N LEU A 458 -6.24 -5.42 8.84
CA LEU A 458 -4.95 -5.50 8.17
C LEU A 458 -3.77 -5.17 9.10
N LEU A 459 -4.03 -4.82 10.39
CA LEU A 459 -3.00 -4.45 11.35
C LEU A 459 -2.60 -5.63 12.24
N GLU A 460 -1.31 -5.94 12.29
CA GLU A 460 -0.78 -7.04 13.11
C GLU A 460 -0.84 -6.73 14.62
N GLU A 461 -0.69 -5.46 14.99
CA GLU A 461 -0.61 -5.03 16.40
C GLU A 461 -2.00 -4.82 17.05
N GLU A 462 -3.07 -4.88 16.28
CA GLU A 462 -4.40 -4.63 16.83
C GLU A 462 -4.83 -5.78 17.75
N LYS A 463 -5.06 -5.47 19.02
CA LYS A 463 -5.67 -6.38 19.98
C LYS A 463 -7.19 -6.35 19.78
N LEU A 464 -7.69 -7.27 18.99
CA LEU A 464 -9.12 -7.44 18.81
C LEU A 464 -9.72 -8.01 20.10
N GLY A 465 -10.65 -7.27 20.70
CA GLY A 465 -11.46 -7.76 21.82
C GLY A 465 -12.37 -8.91 21.36
N LEU A 466 -12.84 -9.71 22.31
CA LEU A 466 -13.86 -10.71 22.04
C LEU A 466 -15.12 -10.03 21.48
N GLY A 467 -15.49 -10.40 20.25
CA GLY A 467 -16.71 -9.88 19.61
C GLY A 467 -17.99 -10.29 20.33
N GLN A 468 -19.06 -9.54 20.09
CA GLN A 468 -20.39 -9.88 20.60
C GLN A 468 -20.84 -11.26 20.11
N GLN A 469 -21.49 -12.03 20.98
CA GLN A 469 -22.16 -13.28 20.61
C GLN A 469 -23.41 -12.94 19.78
N ILE A 470 -23.46 -13.41 18.52
CA ILE A 470 -24.58 -13.17 17.60
C ILE A 470 -25.50 -14.40 17.54
N ILE A 471 -24.93 -15.58 17.52
CA ILE A 471 -25.64 -16.86 17.59
C ILE A 471 -24.96 -17.79 18.61
N SER A 472 -25.68 -18.75 19.14
CA SER A 472 -25.15 -19.73 20.08
C SER A 472 -24.09 -20.63 19.45
N LYS A 473 -23.19 -21.18 20.27
CA LYS A 473 -22.16 -22.13 19.80
C LYS A 473 -22.76 -23.37 19.15
N GLU A 474 -23.95 -23.81 19.64
CA GLU A 474 -24.66 -24.95 19.09
C GLU A 474 -25.16 -24.66 17.67
N VAL A 475 -25.81 -23.51 17.46
CA VAL A 475 -26.25 -23.06 16.13
C VAL A 475 -25.08 -22.92 15.20
N ALA A 476 -23.96 -22.34 15.66
CA ALA A 476 -22.72 -22.25 14.88
C ALA A 476 -22.22 -23.63 14.45
N LYS A 477 -22.17 -24.62 15.37
CA LYS A 477 -21.78 -26.01 15.09
C LYS A 477 -22.72 -26.67 14.08
N ASN A 478 -24.04 -26.51 14.24
CA ASN A 478 -25.02 -27.05 13.30
C ASN A 478 -24.88 -26.43 11.91
N SER A 479 -24.63 -25.11 11.83
CA SER A 479 -24.37 -24.41 10.57
C SER A 479 -23.11 -24.93 9.86
N LEU A 480 -22.02 -25.18 10.59
CA LEU A 480 -20.79 -25.76 10.05
C LEU A 480 -21.00 -27.19 9.52
N ALA A 481 -21.80 -28.02 10.21
CA ALA A 481 -22.14 -29.35 9.75
C ALA A 481 -22.91 -29.31 8.41
N MET A 482 -23.89 -28.42 8.28
CA MET A 482 -24.63 -28.22 7.03
C MET A 482 -23.71 -27.75 5.90
N LEU A 483 -22.79 -26.79 6.17
CA LEU A 483 -21.79 -26.33 5.19
C LEU A 483 -20.82 -27.44 4.76
N ARG A 484 -20.47 -28.37 5.67
CA ARG A 484 -19.69 -29.56 5.30
C ARG A 484 -20.48 -30.45 4.36
N GLY A 485 -21.77 -30.67 4.64
CA GLY A 485 -22.67 -31.43 3.76
C GLY A 485 -22.76 -30.89 2.33
N VAL A 486 -22.68 -29.58 2.15
CA VAL A 486 -22.61 -28.97 0.79
C VAL A 486 -21.39 -29.45 0.01
N VAL A 487 -20.27 -29.72 0.68
CA VAL A 487 -19.03 -30.20 0.04
C VAL A 487 -19.06 -31.73 -0.12
N THR A 488 -19.58 -32.48 0.86
CA THR A 488 -19.57 -33.95 0.78
C THR A 488 -20.65 -34.53 -0.12
N GLU A 489 -21.83 -33.91 -0.16
CA GLU A 489 -23.02 -34.45 -0.81
C GLU A 489 -23.72 -33.47 -1.75
N GLY A 490 -23.34 -32.17 -1.68
CA GLY A 490 -24.08 -31.10 -2.33
C GLY A 490 -23.35 -30.44 -3.53
N THR A 491 -23.60 -29.14 -3.67
CA THR A 491 -23.24 -28.34 -4.86
C THR A 491 -21.76 -27.97 -4.95
N ALA A 492 -20.93 -28.28 -3.92
CA ALA A 492 -19.51 -27.92 -3.85
C ALA A 492 -18.56 -29.12 -3.79
N SER A 493 -18.91 -30.25 -4.37
CA SER A 493 -18.12 -31.48 -4.27
C SER A 493 -16.67 -31.34 -4.78
N LEU A 494 -16.41 -30.46 -5.73
CA LEU A 494 -15.05 -30.14 -6.22
C LEU A 494 -14.18 -29.37 -5.21
N ALA A 495 -14.76 -28.93 -4.05
CA ALA A 495 -14.01 -28.28 -2.98
C ALA A 495 -13.48 -29.27 -1.93
N ASP A 496 -13.72 -30.58 -2.05
CA ASP A 496 -13.23 -31.56 -1.10
C ASP A 496 -11.73 -31.81 -1.27
N VAL A 497 -10.94 -30.90 -0.71
CA VAL A 497 -9.47 -30.98 -0.74
C VAL A 497 -9.00 -32.00 0.28
N ASN A 498 -8.38 -33.06 -0.22
CA ASN A 498 -7.97 -34.21 0.57
C ASN A 498 -7.09 -33.81 1.76
N GLY A 499 -7.47 -34.22 2.97
CA GLY A 499 -6.77 -33.94 4.23
C GLY A 499 -7.12 -32.60 4.90
N TYR A 500 -7.85 -31.68 4.25
CA TYR A 500 -8.15 -30.36 4.81
C TYR A 500 -9.61 -30.12 5.21
N PHE A 501 -10.50 -31.06 4.93
CA PHE A 501 -11.89 -31.06 5.37
C PHE A 501 -12.61 -29.72 5.20
N VAL A 502 -12.75 -29.30 3.95
CA VAL A 502 -13.37 -28.01 3.59
C VAL A 502 -14.88 -28.07 3.81
N ALA A 503 -15.45 -27.02 4.37
CA ALA A 503 -16.88 -26.75 4.38
C ALA A 503 -17.16 -25.44 3.66
N GLY A 504 -18.37 -25.26 3.08
CA GLY A 504 -18.64 -23.99 2.40
C GLY A 504 -19.97 -23.99 1.67
N LYS A 505 -20.25 -22.87 1.01
CA LYS A 505 -21.48 -22.67 0.22
C LYS A 505 -21.20 -21.96 -1.08
N THR A 506 -21.78 -22.48 -2.14
CA THR A 506 -21.80 -21.87 -3.47
C THR A 506 -22.85 -20.77 -3.55
N GLY A 507 -22.55 -19.70 -4.29
CA GLY A 507 -23.48 -18.68 -4.70
C GLY A 507 -23.35 -18.38 -6.19
N THR A 508 -24.47 -18.23 -6.86
CA THR A 508 -24.55 -17.75 -8.25
C THR A 508 -25.68 -16.75 -8.31
N ALA A 509 -25.40 -15.55 -8.77
CA ALA A 509 -26.38 -14.48 -8.92
C ALA A 509 -26.21 -13.81 -10.26
N ASP A 510 -27.29 -13.63 -10.99
CA ASP A 510 -27.29 -12.90 -12.26
C ASP A 510 -27.08 -11.40 -11.97
N LYS A 511 -26.37 -10.71 -12.86
CA LYS A 511 -26.14 -9.26 -12.74
C LYS A 511 -27.40 -8.46 -13.08
N PRO A 512 -27.65 -7.32 -12.39
CA PRO A 512 -28.70 -6.41 -12.81
C PRO A 512 -28.46 -5.90 -14.23
N SER A 513 -29.53 -5.86 -15.03
CA SER A 513 -29.49 -5.26 -16.38
C SER A 513 -29.73 -3.76 -16.32
N ALA A 514 -29.06 -2.99 -17.18
CA ALA A 514 -29.30 -1.54 -17.34
C ALA A 514 -30.74 -1.20 -17.78
N GLN A 515 -31.43 -2.17 -18.40
CA GLN A 515 -32.83 -2.04 -18.85
C GLN A 515 -33.87 -2.49 -17.79
N GLY A 516 -33.39 -2.88 -16.60
CA GLY A 516 -34.18 -3.46 -15.51
C GLY A 516 -34.21 -4.99 -15.57
N GLY A 517 -34.44 -5.61 -14.39
CA GLY A 517 -34.34 -7.06 -14.24
C GLY A 517 -32.91 -7.56 -14.19
N TYR A 518 -32.70 -8.81 -14.61
CA TYR A 518 -31.40 -9.52 -14.57
C TYR A 518 -30.94 -9.93 -15.96
N ASP A 519 -29.63 -9.81 -16.20
CA ASP A 519 -28.96 -10.30 -17.40
C ASP A 519 -28.54 -11.76 -17.17
N LYS A 520 -29.23 -12.72 -17.80
CA LYS A 520 -28.97 -14.15 -17.63
C LYS A 520 -27.64 -14.61 -18.22
N GLU A 521 -27.01 -13.78 -19.06
CA GLU A 521 -25.71 -14.07 -19.67
C GLU A 521 -24.55 -13.65 -18.76
N LYS A 522 -24.82 -12.79 -17.77
CA LYS A 522 -23.82 -12.22 -16.87
C LYS A 522 -24.14 -12.56 -15.44
N ASN A 523 -23.19 -13.17 -14.77
CA ASN A 523 -23.38 -13.52 -13.36
C ASN A 523 -22.13 -13.27 -12.51
N ILE A 524 -22.35 -13.25 -11.22
CA ILE A 524 -21.33 -13.30 -10.18
C ILE A 524 -21.40 -14.70 -9.56
N THR A 525 -20.26 -15.39 -9.56
CA THR A 525 -20.13 -16.68 -8.89
C THR A 525 -19.24 -16.55 -7.68
N SER A 526 -19.66 -17.09 -6.54
CA SER A 526 -18.92 -17.03 -5.28
C SER A 526 -18.87 -18.38 -4.60
N PHE A 527 -17.77 -18.66 -3.93
CA PHE A 527 -17.68 -19.76 -2.98
C PHE A 527 -17.07 -19.24 -1.68
N ALA A 528 -17.83 -19.37 -0.59
CA ALA A 528 -17.37 -19.06 0.75
C ALA A 528 -17.09 -20.35 1.49
N SER A 529 -15.85 -20.55 1.90
CA SER A 529 -15.35 -21.79 2.50
C SER A 529 -14.67 -21.55 3.83
N ILE A 530 -14.68 -22.60 4.67
CA ILE A 530 -14.06 -22.67 6.00
C ILE A 530 -13.19 -23.92 6.03
N PHE A 531 -11.97 -23.81 6.50
CA PHE A 531 -11.05 -24.94 6.63
C PHE A 531 -10.00 -24.74 7.74
N PRO A 532 -9.54 -25.84 8.37
CA PRO A 532 -10.17 -27.15 8.41
C PRO A 532 -11.43 -27.13 9.29
N ILE A 533 -12.51 -27.86 8.91
CA ILE A 533 -13.81 -27.74 9.59
C ILE A 533 -13.84 -28.30 11.02
N HIS A 534 -12.96 -29.26 11.32
CA HIS A 534 -12.87 -29.85 12.66
C HIS A 534 -12.24 -28.91 13.71
N GLU A 535 -11.48 -27.93 13.25
CA GLU A 535 -10.87 -26.85 14.01
C GLU A 535 -10.83 -25.61 13.11
N PRO A 536 -11.95 -24.88 12.99
CA PRO A 536 -12.05 -23.79 12.03
C PRO A 536 -10.97 -22.71 12.27
N LYS A 537 -10.07 -22.53 11.31
CA LYS A 537 -8.97 -21.55 11.40
C LYS A 537 -9.04 -20.47 10.37
N TYR A 538 -9.52 -20.80 9.16
CA TYR A 538 -9.51 -19.88 8.03
C TYR A 538 -10.83 -19.88 7.29
N VAL A 539 -11.19 -18.69 6.83
CA VAL A 539 -12.26 -18.47 5.84
C VAL A 539 -11.59 -18.04 4.54
N LEU A 540 -11.98 -18.68 3.43
CA LEU A 540 -11.63 -18.25 2.08
C LEU A 540 -12.90 -17.95 1.31
N VAL A 541 -13.01 -16.72 0.79
CA VAL A 541 -14.07 -16.33 -0.15
C VAL A 541 -13.43 -16.04 -1.50
N VAL A 542 -13.90 -16.74 -2.53
CA VAL A 542 -13.54 -16.49 -3.93
C VAL A 542 -14.78 -16.04 -4.68
N THR A 543 -14.66 -14.94 -5.41
CA THR A 543 -15.72 -14.38 -6.24
C THR A 543 -15.17 -14.15 -7.65
N LEU A 544 -15.88 -14.63 -8.66
CA LEU A 544 -15.55 -14.47 -10.07
C LEU A 544 -16.68 -13.74 -10.79
N ASP A 545 -16.30 -12.82 -11.66
CA ASP A 545 -17.18 -11.98 -12.42
C ASP A 545 -17.29 -12.50 -13.86
N GLU A 546 -18.52 -12.89 -14.27
CA GLU A 546 -18.84 -13.41 -15.60
C GLU A 546 -18.02 -14.65 -16.00
N ALA A 547 -17.66 -15.49 -15.02
CA ALA A 547 -16.86 -16.69 -15.24
C ALA A 547 -17.67 -17.80 -15.90
N GLN A 548 -17.05 -18.52 -16.84
CA GLN A 548 -17.65 -19.68 -17.49
C GLN A 548 -16.60 -20.76 -17.83
N ASP A 549 -16.90 -22.00 -17.47
CA ASP A 549 -16.14 -23.15 -17.90
C ASP A 549 -16.62 -23.59 -19.29
N THR A 550 -15.74 -23.43 -20.28
CA THR A 550 -15.98 -23.77 -21.69
C THR A 550 -15.29 -25.06 -22.13
N SER A 551 -14.82 -25.89 -21.18
CA SER A 551 -14.13 -27.15 -21.45
C SER A 551 -15.06 -28.25 -22.03
N GLY A 552 -16.37 -28.09 -21.85
CA GLY A 552 -17.39 -29.02 -22.36
C GLY A 552 -18.20 -28.45 -23.54
N PRO A 553 -19.14 -29.24 -24.08
CA PRO A 553 -19.98 -28.84 -25.23
C PRO A 553 -20.90 -27.65 -24.90
N GLU A 554 -21.29 -27.50 -23.65
CA GLU A 554 -22.09 -26.37 -23.17
C GLU A 554 -21.35 -25.62 -22.05
N PRO A 555 -21.30 -24.27 -22.10
CA PRO A 555 -20.65 -23.47 -21.07
C PRO A 555 -21.34 -23.64 -19.70
N LYS A 556 -20.55 -23.95 -18.68
CA LYS A 556 -21.01 -24.05 -17.31
C LYS A 556 -20.68 -22.77 -16.54
N ARG A 557 -21.71 -22.10 -16.02
CA ARG A 557 -21.59 -20.76 -15.40
C ARG A 557 -21.87 -20.74 -13.91
N THR A 558 -22.20 -21.87 -13.29
CA THR A 558 -22.49 -21.91 -11.85
C THR A 558 -21.23 -22.00 -11.01
N ALA A 559 -21.27 -21.51 -9.76
CA ALA A 559 -20.14 -21.49 -8.86
C ALA A 559 -19.49 -22.85 -8.62
N GLY A 560 -20.26 -23.95 -8.68
CA GLY A 560 -19.75 -25.31 -8.56
C GLY A 560 -18.70 -25.68 -9.62
N TRP A 561 -18.76 -25.05 -10.81
CA TRP A 561 -17.84 -25.27 -11.93
C TRP A 561 -16.82 -24.15 -12.11
N THR A 562 -16.97 -23.04 -11.39
CA THR A 562 -16.13 -21.85 -11.54
C THR A 562 -15.41 -21.50 -10.24
N ALA A 563 -16.04 -20.84 -9.28
CA ALA A 563 -15.42 -20.39 -8.03
C ALA A 563 -14.97 -21.55 -7.12
N VAL A 564 -15.66 -22.71 -7.15
CA VAL A 564 -15.33 -23.88 -6.32
C VAL A 564 -13.98 -24.49 -6.68
N PRO A 565 -13.68 -24.88 -7.94
CA PRO A 565 -12.39 -25.47 -8.27
C PRO A 565 -11.21 -24.48 -8.06
N VAL A 566 -11.41 -23.17 -8.31
CA VAL A 566 -10.41 -22.15 -8.01
C VAL A 566 -10.12 -22.08 -6.52
N SER A 567 -11.16 -22.13 -5.68
CA SER A 567 -10.99 -22.15 -4.22
C SER A 567 -10.29 -23.40 -3.72
N ALA A 568 -10.62 -24.58 -4.29
CA ALA A 568 -9.96 -25.84 -3.96
C ALA A 568 -8.45 -25.78 -4.23
N GLU A 569 -8.06 -25.24 -5.40
CA GLU A 569 -6.67 -25.07 -5.79
C GLU A 569 -5.94 -24.06 -4.86
N ILE A 570 -6.60 -22.95 -4.51
CA ILE A 570 -6.06 -22.01 -3.52
C ILE A 570 -5.82 -22.72 -2.20
N ILE A 571 -6.81 -23.43 -1.66
CA ILE A 571 -6.70 -24.15 -0.36
C ILE A 571 -5.56 -25.16 -0.42
N ALA A 572 -5.47 -25.97 -1.48
CA ALA A 572 -4.43 -26.97 -1.63
C ALA A 572 -3.01 -26.37 -1.57
N ARG A 573 -2.83 -25.18 -2.14
CA ARG A 573 -1.53 -24.49 -2.14
C ARG A 573 -1.25 -23.72 -0.85
N VAL A 574 -2.25 -23.06 -0.27
CA VAL A 574 -2.02 -22.21 0.91
C VAL A 574 -2.03 -22.98 2.23
N ALA A 575 -2.76 -24.07 2.33
CA ALA A 575 -2.87 -24.82 3.59
C ALA A 575 -1.49 -25.28 4.14
N PRO A 576 -0.56 -25.82 3.34
CA PRO A 576 0.79 -26.12 3.82
C PRO A 576 1.56 -24.87 4.24
N LEU A 577 1.41 -23.74 3.52
CA LEU A 577 2.07 -22.46 3.83
C LEU A 577 1.56 -21.87 5.15
N LEU A 578 0.30 -22.14 5.50
CA LEU A 578 -0.33 -21.78 6.77
C LEU A 578 0.09 -22.72 7.92
N GLY A 579 0.90 -23.73 7.65
CA GLY A 579 1.32 -24.74 8.64
C GLY A 579 0.25 -25.77 8.97
N LEU A 580 -0.81 -25.87 8.16
CA LEU A 580 -1.83 -26.91 8.34
C LEU A 580 -1.29 -28.26 7.87
N ARG A 581 -1.38 -29.27 8.72
CA ARG A 581 -1.00 -30.64 8.38
C ARG A 581 -2.24 -31.38 7.85
N PRO A 582 -2.15 -32.05 6.69
CA PRO A 582 -3.27 -32.83 6.19
C PRO A 582 -3.57 -34.00 7.13
N LYS A 583 -4.86 -34.24 7.41
CA LYS A 583 -5.33 -35.40 8.18
C LYS A 583 -5.99 -36.39 7.23
N PHE A 584 -5.53 -37.63 7.25
CA PHE A 584 -6.05 -38.71 6.40
C PHE A 584 -6.90 -39.74 7.17
N ASP A 585 -7.27 -39.41 8.43
CA ASP A 585 -8.02 -40.33 9.28
C ASP A 585 -9.44 -40.58 8.74
N ASN A 586 -9.94 -41.79 9.01
CA ASN A 586 -11.21 -42.26 8.55
C ASN A 586 -12.37 -41.27 8.83
N LYS A 587 -13.35 -41.26 7.96
CA LYS A 587 -14.54 -40.38 7.94
C LYS A 587 -15.30 -40.26 9.28
N SER A 588 -15.05 -41.15 10.24
CA SER A 588 -15.68 -41.20 11.56
C SER A 588 -15.09 -40.27 12.63
N SER A 589 -13.91 -39.65 12.39
CA SER A 589 -13.24 -38.82 13.40
C SER A 589 -13.51 -37.31 13.27
N VAL A 590 -14.26 -36.90 12.26
CA VAL A 590 -14.62 -35.48 12.05
C VAL A 590 -15.88 -35.21 12.87
N GLY A 591 -15.76 -34.62 14.06
CA GLY A 591 -16.86 -34.33 14.99
C GLY A 591 -17.93 -33.34 14.47
N VAL A 592 -17.91 -33.02 13.17
CA VAL A 592 -18.86 -32.15 12.47
C VAL A 592 -19.31 -32.88 11.20
N THR A 593 -20.31 -33.77 11.33
CA THR A 593 -20.86 -34.55 10.22
C THR A 593 -22.39 -34.49 10.21
N LEU A 594 -22.99 -34.73 9.04
CA LEU A 594 -24.45 -34.89 8.90
C LEU A 594 -24.99 -36.22 9.47
N SER A 595 -24.12 -37.16 9.87
CA SER A 595 -24.50 -38.51 10.28
C SER A 595 -25.57 -38.55 11.39
N ASN A 596 -25.53 -37.54 12.29
CA ASN A 596 -26.54 -37.47 13.38
C ASN A 596 -27.94 -37.04 12.90
N TRP A 597 -28.10 -36.65 11.66
CA TRP A 597 -29.38 -36.20 11.11
C TRP A 597 -29.91 -37.12 10.00
N GLN A 598 -29.08 -38.03 9.48
CA GLN A 598 -29.45 -38.97 8.43
C GLN A 598 -30.19 -40.20 8.96
N GLU A 599 -30.08 -40.50 10.27
CA GLU A 599 -30.90 -41.47 11.02
C GLU A 599 -32.21 -40.81 11.51
#